data_fb85afa3ce64070a0e7f166b78714578
#
_entry.id   fb85afa3ce64070a0e7f166b78714578
#
_cell.length_a   1.000
_cell.length_b   1.000
_cell.length_c   1.000
_cell.angle_alpha   90.00
_cell.angle_beta   90.00
_cell.angle_gamma   90.00
#
_symmetry.space_group_name_H-M   'P 1'
#
loop_
_entity.id
_entity.type
_entity.pdbx_description
1 polymer ?
#
loop_
_entity_poly.entity_id
_entity_poly.type
_entity_poly.pdbx_seq_one_letter_code
_entity_poly.pdbx_strand_id
1 'polypeptide(L)'
;MMEKKMLVTQALDQRDLLVKKICDKIRKASFTETKKHNEEKVMERRVTQKEFEKEARSSYQQIIDLIHWYDKVDQAILRSNAETIIETSYGTMSIANALALRSRLNCSNAYDSDSNFEGNLMMKLQEELNEKIRVMEQKNKGLQNTAETMRLSILGKDKKTKDET
;
A
#
# COMPACT_ATOMS: atom_id res chain seq x y z
N MET A 1 -20.63 -30.62 2.00
CA MET A 1 -19.27 -29.96 1.92
C MET A 1 -18.89 -29.60 3.35
N MET A 2 -17.80 -30.15 3.89
CA MET A 2 -17.30 -29.71 5.20
C MET A 2 -16.82 -28.26 5.11
N GLU A 3 -17.45 -27.35 5.84
CA GLU A 3 -16.94 -26.01 6.06
C GLU A 3 -15.63 -26.10 6.85
N LYS A 4 -14.53 -25.81 6.21
CA LYS A 4 -13.23 -25.81 6.87
C LYS A 4 -13.05 -24.44 7.55
N LYS A 5 -13.27 -24.38 8.86
CA LYS A 5 -12.95 -23.19 9.65
C LYS A 5 -11.44 -23.01 9.72
N MET A 6 -10.95 -21.81 9.40
CA MET A 6 -9.54 -21.44 9.53
C MET A 6 -9.42 -20.01 10.05
N LEU A 7 -8.27 -19.69 10.63
CA LEU A 7 -7.97 -18.32 11.05
C LEU A 7 -7.75 -17.43 9.83
N VAL A 8 -8.05 -16.13 9.94
CA VAL A 8 -7.86 -15.17 8.84
C VAL A 8 -6.40 -15.12 8.38
N THR A 9 -5.45 -15.22 9.30
CA THR A 9 -4.00 -15.30 8.98
C THR A 9 -3.69 -16.50 8.10
N GLN A 10 -4.23 -17.67 8.43
CA GLN A 10 -4.07 -18.88 7.62
C GLN A 10 -4.72 -18.74 6.23
N ALA A 11 -5.88 -18.06 6.17
CA ALA A 11 -6.55 -17.79 4.90
C ALA A 11 -5.73 -16.85 4.00
N LEU A 12 -5.09 -15.83 4.58
CA LEU A 12 -4.17 -14.92 3.86
C LEU A 12 -2.96 -15.68 3.31
N ASP A 13 -2.29 -16.49 4.14
CA ASP A 13 -1.16 -17.31 3.71
C ASP A 13 -1.57 -18.29 2.60
N GLN A 14 -2.74 -18.90 2.72
CA GLN A 14 -3.27 -19.81 1.73
C GLN A 14 -3.59 -19.09 0.41
N ARG A 15 -4.16 -17.90 0.46
CA ARG A 15 -4.41 -17.06 -0.71
C ARG A 15 -3.11 -16.78 -1.46
N ASP A 16 -2.08 -16.34 -0.76
CA ASP A 16 -0.78 -16.02 -1.35
C ASP A 16 -0.09 -17.25 -1.94
N LEU A 17 -0.23 -18.42 -1.30
CA LEU A 17 0.25 -19.69 -1.82
C LEU A 17 -0.50 -20.10 -3.11
N LEU A 18 -1.82 -19.87 -3.17
CA LEU A 18 -2.61 -20.15 -4.36
C LEU A 18 -2.18 -19.29 -5.54
N VAL A 19 -1.94 -17.97 -5.32
CA VAL A 19 -1.40 -17.08 -6.37
C VAL A 19 -0.10 -17.63 -6.94
N LYS A 20 0.86 -18.02 -6.09
CA LYS A 20 2.12 -18.61 -6.53
C LYS A 20 1.90 -19.89 -7.35
N LYS A 21 1.03 -20.79 -6.89
CA LYS A 21 0.72 -22.05 -7.59
C LYS A 21 0.04 -21.82 -8.95
N ILE A 22 -0.90 -20.87 -9.02
CA ILE A 22 -1.57 -20.49 -10.28
C ILE A 22 -0.54 -19.94 -11.28
N CYS A 23 0.27 -18.98 -10.87
CA CYS A 23 1.30 -18.37 -11.71
C CYS A 23 2.33 -19.42 -12.19
N ASP A 24 2.76 -20.32 -11.32
CA ASP A 24 3.70 -21.40 -11.69
C ASP A 24 3.09 -22.40 -12.67
N LYS A 25 1.81 -22.76 -12.49
CA LYS A 25 1.14 -23.64 -13.44
C LYS A 25 0.90 -22.97 -14.79
N ILE A 26 0.50 -21.71 -14.83
CA ILE A 26 0.36 -20.94 -16.08
C ILE A 26 1.69 -20.88 -16.82
N ARG A 27 2.78 -20.62 -16.13
CA ARG A 27 4.12 -20.51 -16.72
C ARG A 27 4.62 -21.85 -17.31
N LYS A 28 4.24 -22.96 -16.68
CA LYS A 28 4.65 -24.32 -17.12
C LYS A 28 3.71 -24.94 -18.14
N ALA A 29 2.50 -24.42 -18.29
CA ALA A 29 1.50 -24.97 -19.21
C ALA A 29 1.83 -24.59 -20.64
N SER A 30 1.54 -25.51 -21.56
CA SER A 30 1.55 -25.28 -23.01
C SER A 30 0.19 -25.67 -23.58
N PHE A 31 -0.44 -24.75 -24.27
CA PHE A 31 -1.79 -24.92 -24.80
C PHE A 31 -1.81 -24.98 -26.32
N THR A 32 -0.72 -24.59 -26.98
CA THR A 32 -0.61 -24.58 -28.44
C THR A 32 0.70 -25.24 -28.86
N GLU A 33 0.65 -25.98 -29.95
CA GLU A 33 1.81 -26.61 -30.55
C GLU A 33 1.60 -26.79 -32.06
N THR A 34 2.69 -26.94 -32.78
CA THR A 34 2.68 -27.13 -34.24
C THR A 34 2.89 -28.58 -34.61
N LYS A 35 2.27 -29.01 -35.69
CA LYS A 35 2.39 -30.35 -36.24
C LYS A 35 2.64 -30.27 -37.74
N LYS A 36 3.57 -31.06 -38.25
CA LYS A 36 3.73 -31.25 -39.70
C LYS A 36 2.60 -32.11 -40.25
N HIS A 37 2.15 -31.81 -41.47
CA HIS A 37 1.03 -32.50 -42.09
C HIS A 37 1.18 -34.03 -42.14
N ASN A 38 2.40 -34.53 -42.34
CA ASN A 38 2.69 -35.96 -42.50
C ASN A 38 3.20 -36.63 -41.25
N GLU A 39 3.23 -35.96 -40.07
CA GLU A 39 3.72 -36.51 -38.81
C GLU A 39 2.58 -36.72 -37.84
N GLU A 40 2.55 -37.84 -37.12
CA GLU A 40 1.57 -38.05 -36.04
C GLU A 40 1.94 -37.35 -34.73
N LYS A 41 3.21 -36.95 -34.56
CA LYS A 41 3.78 -36.39 -33.34
C LYS A 41 3.85 -34.86 -33.44
N VAL A 42 3.67 -34.23 -32.32
CA VAL A 42 3.82 -32.79 -32.12
C VAL A 42 5.31 -32.47 -32.01
N MET A 43 5.79 -31.44 -32.75
CA MET A 43 7.22 -31.27 -33.05
C MET A 43 8.14 -31.13 -31.84
N GLU A 44 7.76 -30.41 -30.82
CA GLU A 44 8.62 -30.14 -29.65
C GLU A 44 8.60 -31.27 -28.61
N ARG A 45 7.44 -31.85 -28.33
CA ARG A 45 7.26 -32.82 -27.25
C ARG A 45 7.34 -34.28 -27.66
N ARG A 46 7.37 -34.59 -28.95
CA ARG A 46 7.36 -35.95 -29.48
C ARG A 46 6.21 -36.84 -28.99
N VAL A 47 5.10 -36.23 -28.53
CA VAL A 47 3.86 -36.89 -28.12
C VAL A 47 2.84 -36.85 -29.23
N THR A 48 1.86 -37.74 -29.21
CA THR A 48 0.79 -37.72 -30.19
C THR A 48 -0.13 -36.51 -30.00
N GLN A 49 -0.81 -36.08 -31.04
CA GLN A 49 -1.75 -34.97 -30.95
C GLN A 49 -2.81 -35.18 -29.86
N LYS A 50 -3.35 -36.42 -29.76
CA LYS A 50 -4.37 -36.75 -28.73
C LYS A 50 -3.84 -36.65 -27.29
N GLU A 51 -2.60 -37.06 -27.07
CA GLU A 51 -1.93 -36.95 -25.79
C GLU A 51 -1.71 -35.48 -25.42
N PHE A 52 -1.23 -34.67 -26.38
CA PHE A 52 -1.06 -33.22 -26.17
C PHE A 52 -2.39 -32.53 -25.83
N GLU A 53 -3.47 -32.81 -26.59
CA GLU A 53 -4.79 -32.24 -26.30
C GLU A 53 -5.29 -32.61 -24.92
N LYS A 54 -5.10 -33.87 -24.48
CA LYS A 54 -5.48 -34.32 -23.15
C LYS A 54 -4.69 -33.62 -22.06
N GLU A 55 -3.37 -33.43 -22.27
CA GLU A 55 -2.48 -32.74 -21.33
C GLU A 55 -2.82 -31.25 -21.23
N ALA A 56 -3.05 -30.58 -22.35
CA ALA A 56 -3.46 -29.19 -22.41
C ALA A 56 -4.81 -28.95 -21.70
N ARG A 57 -5.82 -29.78 -21.96
CA ARG A 57 -7.12 -29.73 -21.29
C ARG A 57 -7.01 -29.98 -19.77
N SER A 58 -6.21 -30.98 -19.37
CA SER A 58 -5.98 -31.28 -17.95
C SER A 58 -5.26 -30.11 -17.24
N SER A 59 -4.26 -29.53 -17.88
CA SER A 59 -3.53 -28.37 -17.34
C SER A 59 -4.45 -27.15 -17.20
N TYR A 60 -5.28 -26.87 -18.21
CA TYR A 60 -6.26 -25.80 -18.17
C TYR A 60 -7.25 -26.00 -17.03
N GLN A 61 -7.85 -27.21 -16.90
CA GLN A 61 -8.80 -27.49 -15.85
C GLN A 61 -8.18 -27.33 -14.46
N GLN A 62 -6.95 -27.80 -14.25
CA GLN A 62 -6.26 -27.62 -12.96
C GLN A 62 -6.01 -26.13 -12.63
N ILE A 63 -5.74 -25.29 -13.60
CA ILE A 63 -5.60 -23.84 -13.39
C ILE A 63 -6.94 -23.22 -13.01
N ILE A 64 -8.01 -23.56 -13.72
CA ILE A 64 -9.37 -23.08 -13.42
C ILE A 64 -9.82 -23.53 -12.00
N ASP A 65 -9.55 -24.77 -11.63
CA ASP A 65 -9.88 -25.28 -10.28
C ASP A 65 -9.13 -24.50 -9.18
N LEU A 66 -7.85 -24.15 -9.40
CA LEU A 66 -7.07 -23.33 -8.48
C LEU A 66 -7.60 -21.89 -8.40
N ILE A 67 -8.02 -21.29 -9.52
CA ILE A 67 -8.65 -19.97 -9.56
C ILE A 67 -9.95 -19.98 -8.78
N HIS A 68 -10.82 -20.96 -9.00
CA HIS A 68 -12.06 -21.10 -8.22
C HIS A 68 -11.81 -21.27 -6.73
N TRP A 69 -10.71 -21.96 -6.36
CA TRP A 69 -10.34 -22.07 -4.95
C TRP A 69 -9.84 -20.74 -4.38
N TYR A 70 -9.02 -20.02 -5.14
CA TYR A 70 -8.60 -18.66 -4.78
C TYR A 70 -9.80 -17.76 -4.53
N ASP A 71 -10.76 -17.72 -5.45
CA ASP A 71 -11.97 -16.90 -5.32
C ASP A 71 -12.76 -17.22 -4.04
N LYS A 72 -12.89 -18.49 -3.69
CA LYS A 72 -13.57 -18.89 -2.44
C LYS A 72 -12.86 -18.40 -1.19
N VAL A 73 -11.52 -18.50 -1.17
CA VAL A 73 -10.72 -18.04 -0.03
C VAL A 73 -10.78 -16.52 0.07
N ASP A 74 -10.63 -15.82 -1.04
CA ASP A 74 -10.66 -14.35 -1.09
C ASP A 74 -12.03 -13.79 -0.67
N GLN A 75 -13.12 -14.36 -1.17
CA GLN A 75 -14.49 -14.01 -0.74
C GLN A 75 -14.71 -14.25 0.76
N ALA A 76 -14.17 -15.32 1.33
CA ALA A 76 -14.27 -15.58 2.76
C ALA A 76 -13.50 -14.53 3.59
N ILE A 77 -12.32 -14.12 3.15
CA ILE A 77 -11.53 -13.03 3.77
C ILE A 77 -12.31 -11.72 3.69
N LEU A 78 -12.83 -11.35 2.51
CA LEU A 78 -13.60 -10.12 2.33
C LEU A 78 -14.83 -10.08 3.24
N ARG A 79 -15.57 -11.18 3.33
CA ARG A 79 -16.73 -11.29 4.23
C ARG A 79 -16.31 -11.12 5.69
N SER A 80 -15.27 -11.82 6.14
CA SER A 80 -14.75 -11.69 7.49
C SER A 80 -14.33 -10.26 7.82
N ASN A 81 -13.66 -9.57 6.90
CA ASN A 81 -13.24 -8.18 7.08
C ASN A 81 -14.41 -7.20 7.12
N ALA A 82 -15.50 -7.49 6.41
CA ALA A 82 -16.70 -6.66 6.41
C ALA A 82 -17.53 -6.83 7.69
N GLU A 83 -17.59 -8.05 8.21
CA GLU A 83 -18.41 -8.41 9.39
C GLU A 83 -17.70 -8.14 10.73
N THR A 84 -16.36 -8.21 10.76
CA THR A 84 -15.58 -8.02 11.98
C THR A 84 -15.45 -6.53 12.31
N ILE A 85 -15.97 -6.13 13.46
CA ILE A 85 -15.92 -4.76 13.97
C ILE A 85 -14.76 -4.61 14.93
N ILE A 86 -14.04 -3.48 14.82
CA ILE A 86 -12.92 -3.10 15.67
C ILE A 86 -13.10 -1.67 16.19
N GLU A 87 -12.53 -1.40 17.35
CA GLU A 87 -12.41 -0.04 17.90
C GLU A 87 -11.07 0.56 17.50
N THR A 88 -11.11 1.79 17.01
CA THR A 88 -9.92 2.54 16.60
C THR A 88 -9.96 3.96 17.20
N SER A 89 -8.88 4.71 17.10
CA SER A 89 -8.86 6.13 17.48
C SER A 89 -9.81 7.00 16.65
N TYR A 90 -10.28 6.51 15.51
CA TYR A 90 -11.26 7.17 14.63
C TYR A 90 -12.71 6.69 14.90
N GLY A 91 -12.90 5.84 15.90
CA GLY A 91 -14.19 5.26 16.24
C GLY A 91 -14.31 3.78 15.89
N THR A 92 -15.50 3.25 16.09
CA THR A 92 -15.85 1.84 15.82
C THR A 92 -16.13 1.64 14.33
N MET A 93 -15.46 0.70 13.70
CA MET A 93 -15.62 0.42 12.26
C MET A 93 -15.30 -1.03 11.92
N SER A 94 -15.71 -1.49 10.73
CA SER A 94 -15.30 -2.82 10.23
C SER A 94 -13.81 -2.82 9.84
N ILE A 95 -13.19 -4.01 9.84
CA ILE A 95 -11.80 -4.19 9.36
C ILE A 95 -11.67 -3.68 7.90
N ALA A 96 -12.66 -3.94 7.07
CA ALA A 96 -12.66 -3.44 5.68
C ALA A 96 -12.59 -1.91 5.63
N ASN A 97 -13.38 -1.20 6.45
CA ASN A 97 -13.34 0.26 6.52
C ASN A 97 -12.01 0.77 7.09
N ALA A 98 -11.45 0.10 8.10
CA ALA A 98 -10.15 0.46 8.67
C ALA A 98 -9.01 0.31 7.65
N LEU A 99 -9.03 -0.74 6.83
CA LEU A 99 -8.06 -0.94 5.74
C LEU A 99 -8.20 0.14 4.66
N ALA A 100 -9.43 0.51 4.29
CA ALA A 100 -9.68 1.60 3.35
C ALA A 100 -9.21 2.96 3.92
N LEU A 101 -9.49 3.25 5.20
CA LEU A 101 -9.02 4.45 5.89
C LEU A 101 -7.48 4.49 5.93
N ARG A 102 -6.83 3.37 6.27
CA ARG A 102 -5.37 3.26 6.26
C ARG A 102 -4.79 3.60 4.88
N SER A 103 -5.42 3.15 3.81
CA SER A 103 -5.01 3.47 2.44
C SER A 103 -5.12 4.97 2.14
N ARG A 104 -6.21 5.62 2.59
CA ARG A 104 -6.41 7.06 2.40
C ARG A 104 -5.47 7.94 3.24
N LEU A 105 -5.02 7.42 4.40
CA LEU A 105 -4.06 8.10 5.28
C LEU A 105 -2.60 7.91 4.86
N ASN A 106 -2.31 6.98 3.95
CA ASN A 106 -0.94 6.66 3.55
C ASN A 106 -0.35 7.76 2.66
N CYS A 107 0.59 8.54 3.21
CA CYS A 107 1.26 9.65 2.55
C CYS A 107 2.52 9.26 1.77
N SER A 108 2.84 7.98 1.65
CA SER A 108 4.14 7.52 1.15
C SER A 108 4.40 7.83 -0.33
N ASN A 109 3.39 8.24 -1.10
CA ASN A 109 3.53 8.59 -2.51
C ASN A 109 2.72 9.85 -2.82
N ALA A 110 3.30 11.01 -2.53
CA ALA A 110 2.67 12.33 -2.71
C ALA A 110 2.24 12.66 -4.16
N TYR A 111 2.62 11.84 -5.13
CA TYR A 111 2.35 12.09 -6.55
C TYR A 111 1.36 11.12 -7.18
N ASP A 112 0.88 10.09 -6.47
CA ASP A 112 0.38 8.93 -7.20
C ASP A 112 -1.08 8.54 -6.98
N SER A 113 -1.85 9.20 -6.15
CA SER A 113 -3.28 8.96 -6.23
C SER A 113 -4.14 9.99 -5.50
N ASP A 114 -5.16 10.44 -6.19
CA ASP A 114 -6.33 11.14 -5.64
C ASP A 114 -7.02 10.37 -4.50
N SER A 115 -6.65 9.10 -4.30
CA SER A 115 -7.17 8.24 -3.23
C SER A 115 -6.57 8.49 -1.85
N ASN A 116 -5.44 9.22 -1.75
CA ASN A 116 -4.75 9.53 -0.48
C ASN A 116 -5.14 10.89 0.09
N PHE A 117 -6.34 11.37 -0.19
CA PHE A 117 -6.77 12.74 0.08
C PHE A 117 -6.71 13.13 1.58
N GLU A 118 -6.99 12.22 2.50
CA GLU A 118 -6.88 12.48 3.95
C GLU A 118 -5.42 12.64 4.38
N GLY A 119 -4.53 11.79 3.87
CA GLY A 119 -3.08 11.91 4.09
C GLY A 119 -2.52 13.20 3.49
N ASN A 120 -2.92 13.55 2.28
CA ASN A 120 -2.51 14.79 1.61
C ASN A 120 -2.98 16.03 2.38
N LEU A 121 -4.20 16.02 2.93
CA LEU A 121 -4.70 17.08 3.78
C LEU A 121 -3.84 17.23 5.05
N MET A 122 -3.53 16.13 5.73
CA MET A 122 -2.69 16.16 6.93
C MET A 122 -1.27 16.68 6.63
N MET A 123 -0.67 16.26 5.53
CA MET A 123 0.64 16.79 5.09
C MET A 123 0.58 18.29 4.85
N LYS A 124 -0.44 18.76 4.13
CA LYS A 124 -0.61 20.19 3.85
C LYS A 124 -0.74 21.03 5.12
N LEU A 125 -1.55 20.56 6.05
CA LEU A 125 -1.72 21.23 7.36
C LEU A 125 -0.40 21.26 8.15
N GLN A 126 0.35 20.16 8.15
CA GLN A 126 1.64 20.08 8.82
C GLN A 126 2.69 21.02 8.20
N GLU A 127 2.75 21.08 6.87
CA GLU A 127 3.64 22.00 6.15
C GLU A 127 3.33 23.46 6.48
N GLU A 128 2.04 23.84 6.44
CA GLU A 128 1.61 25.20 6.78
C GLU A 128 1.92 25.57 8.23
N LEU A 129 1.69 24.63 9.16
CA LEU A 129 2.02 24.82 10.56
C LEU A 129 3.53 25.02 10.75
N ASN A 130 4.35 24.17 10.18
CA ASN A 130 5.80 24.25 10.27
C ASN A 130 6.33 25.58 9.69
N GLU A 131 5.79 26.02 8.56
CA GLU A 131 6.15 27.31 7.99
C GLU A 131 5.77 28.48 8.89
N LYS A 132 4.59 28.46 9.51
CA LYS A 132 4.18 29.50 10.46
C LYS A 132 5.03 29.52 11.72
N ILE A 133 5.40 28.36 12.26
CA ILE A 133 6.32 28.24 13.40
C ILE A 133 7.67 28.88 13.01
N ARG A 134 8.23 28.52 11.86
CA ARG A 134 9.50 29.07 11.37
C ARG A 134 9.47 30.59 11.24
N VAL A 135 8.39 31.13 10.67
CA VAL A 135 8.21 32.59 10.53
C VAL A 135 8.09 33.27 11.91
N MET A 136 7.36 32.67 12.86
CA MET A 136 7.24 33.18 14.22
C MET A 136 8.61 33.18 14.93
N GLU A 137 9.38 32.12 14.85
CA GLU A 137 10.73 32.03 15.43
C GLU A 137 11.66 33.09 14.88
N GLN A 138 11.64 33.31 13.53
CA GLN A 138 12.43 34.36 12.90
C GLN A 138 12.03 35.76 13.38
N LYS A 139 10.72 36.05 13.49
CA LYS A 139 10.22 37.32 14.01
C LYS A 139 10.61 37.52 15.46
N ASN A 140 10.46 36.51 16.31
CA ASN A 140 10.86 36.59 17.72
C ASN A 140 12.35 36.86 17.87
N LYS A 141 13.19 36.16 17.09
CA LYS A 141 14.65 36.40 17.08
C LYS A 141 14.98 37.82 16.62
N GLY A 142 14.29 38.33 15.59
CA GLY A 142 14.42 39.71 15.15
C GLY A 142 14.05 40.74 16.22
N LEU A 143 12.93 40.53 16.92
CA LEU A 143 12.50 41.39 18.05
C LEU A 143 13.50 41.36 19.20
N GLN A 144 14.02 40.18 19.57
CA GLN A 144 15.05 40.04 20.61
C GLN A 144 16.32 40.82 20.23
N ASN A 145 16.82 40.68 19.01
CA ASN A 145 17.98 41.40 18.55
C ASN A 145 17.76 42.94 18.53
N THR A 146 16.57 43.39 18.12
CA THR A 146 16.18 44.79 18.14
C THR A 146 16.12 45.35 19.56
N ALA A 147 15.52 44.60 20.49
CA ALA A 147 15.45 44.98 21.91
C ALA A 147 16.85 45.06 22.54
N GLU A 148 17.71 44.11 22.22
CA GLU A 148 19.10 44.11 22.72
C GLU A 148 19.92 45.29 22.16
N THR A 149 19.78 45.60 20.87
CA THR A 149 20.41 46.77 20.24
C THR A 149 19.93 48.06 20.86
N MET A 150 18.60 48.21 21.10
CA MET A 150 18.07 49.38 21.78
C MET A 150 18.62 49.53 23.22
N ARG A 151 18.66 48.41 23.98
CA ARG A 151 19.22 48.39 25.31
C ARG A 151 20.69 48.84 25.33
N LEU A 152 21.49 48.32 24.43
CA LEU A 152 22.91 48.73 24.32
C LEU A 152 23.07 50.21 23.93
N SER A 153 22.20 50.75 23.06
CA SER A 153 22.19 52.15 22.66
C SER A 153 21.85 53.10 23.81
N ILE A 154 20.92 52.70 24.71
CA ILE A 154 20.56 53.47 25.89
C ILE A 154 21.73 53.47 26.90
N LEU A 155 22.28 52.28 27.19
CA LEU A 155 23.44 52.16 28.11
C LEU A 155 24.67 52.90 27.60
N GLY A 156 24.88 52.96 26.28
CA GLY A 156 25.97 53.73 25.68
C GLY A 156 25.77 55.26 25.77
N LYS A 157 24.52 55.75 25.76
CA LYS A 157 24.21 57.17 25.98
C LYS A 157 24.42 57.58 27.44
N ASP A 158 24.03 56.72 28.40
CA ASP A 158 24.23 56.98 29.81
C ASP A 158 25.72 57.03 30.20
N LYS A 159 26.61 56.33 29.52
CA LYS A 159 28.05 56.44 29.75
C LYS A 159 28.62 57.77 29.22
N LYS A 160 28.17 58.24 28.07
CA LYS A 160 28.66 59.52 27.49
C LYS A 160 28.26 60.72 28.33
N THR A 161 27.10 60.72 28.97
CA THR A 161 26.64 61.79 29.88
C THR A 161 27.34 61.78 31.23
N LYS A 162 28.00 60.69 31.65
CA LYS A 162 28.77 60.62 32.89
C LYS A 162 30.22 61.07 32.72
N ASP A 163 30.75 61.06 31.52
CA ASP A 163 32.14 61.47 31.21
C ASP A 163 32.25 62.99 30.88
N GLU A 164 31.14 63.73 30.79
CA GLU A 164 31.07 65.17 30.48
C GLU A 164 30.73 66.04 31.74
N THR A 165 30.79 65.46 32.95
CA THR A 165 30.61 66.18 34.24
C THR A 165 31.89 66.08 35.04
#